data_ba3c67c80fe35de2269d527bea61240a
#
_entry.id   ba3c67c80fe35de2269d527bea61240a
#
_cell.length_a   1.000
_cell.length_b   1.000
_cell.length_c   1.000
_cell.angle_alpha   90.00
_cell.angle_beta   90.00
_cell.angle_gamma   90.00
#
_symmetry.space_group_name_H-M   'P 1'
#
loop_
_entity.id
_entity.type
_entity.pdbx_description
1 polymer ?
#
loop_
_entity_poly.entity_id
_entity_poly.type
_entity_poly.pdbx_seq_one_letter_code
_entity_poly.pdbx_strand_id
1 'polypeptide(L)'
;KDIRISNFIKNIKSYHIEKIVYISTSGVYGNCQGALVDERQKVNPLTDRAKRRMDAENQLTKYCETEKINLVILRTPGIYGKERLPIKRIVDEEPVIRKEESRVTNLIHVEDLARVVLSATDNDKLSMIEIINVGDGNLITSTEFYETVCKVMGVKVNNYITYEEAKEIFTNKRLSFLSESRRLNTDKMFRLMPGCIKYRNLEEGIIASMSLEA
;
A
#
# COMPACT_ATOMS: atom_id res chain seq x y z
N LYS A 1 -6.41 19.67 3.05
CA LYS A 1 -7.15 19.53 1.80
C LYS A 1 -6.21 19.05 0.69
N ASP A 2 -6.64 18.04 -0.10
CA ASP A 2 -5.90 17.61 -1.30
C ASP A 2 -6.26 18.53 -2.49
N ILE A 3 -5.37 19.49 -2.76
CA ILE A 3 -5.55 20.47 -3.85
C ILE A 3 -5.47 19.77 -5.23
N ARG A 4 -4.69 18.68 -5.36
CA ARG A 4 -4.54 17.97 -6.64
C ARG A 4 -5.86 17.35 -7.07
N ILE A 5 -6.57 16.70 -6.13
CA ILE A 5 -7.89 16.14 -6.42
C ILE A 5 -8.91 17.24 -6.67
N SER A 6 -8.86 18.35 -5.93
CA SER A 6 -9.73 19.51 -6.22
C SER A 6 -9.54 20.03 -7.65
N ASN A 7 -8.29 20.13 -8.12
CA ASN A 7 -7.97 20.56 -9.47
C ASN A 7 -8.35 19.49 -10.52
N PHE A 8 -8.08 18.21 -10.22
CA PHE A 8 -8.51 17.11 -11.09
C PHE A 8 -10.00 17.15 -11.34
N ILE A 9 -10.83 17.21 -10.27
CA ILE A 9 -12.29 17.27 -10.38
C ILE A 9 -12.74 18.48 -11.23
N LYS A 10 -12.12 19.65 -11.05
CA LYS A 10 -12.46 20.83 -11.86
C LYS A 10 -12.22 20.61 -13.35
N ASN A 11 -11.10 19.95 -13.68
CA ASN A 11 -10.69 19.73 -15.07
C ASN A 11 -11.50 18.63 -15.78
N ILE A 12 -12.00 17.63 -15.04
CA ILE A 12 -12.75 16.53 -15.67
C ILE A 12 -14.24 16.81 -15.86
N LYS A 13 -14.77 17.92 -15.32
CA LYS A 13 -16.21 18.24 -15.39
C LYS A 13 -16.79 18.35 -16.79
N SER A 14 -15.98 18.70 -17.79
CA SER A 14 -16.39 18.82 -19.19
C SER A 14 -16.29 17.50 -19.96
N TYR A 15 -15.82 16.42 -19.33
CA TYR A 15 -15.63 15.12 -19.98
C TYR A 15 -16.71 14.14 -19.53
N HIS A 16 -17.10 13.24 -20.42
CA HIS A 16 -17.92 12.10 -20.06
C HIS A 16 -17.04 11.03 -19.39
N ILE A 17 -17.24 10.85 -18.09
CA ILE A 17 -16.48 9.89 -17.26
C ILE A 17 -17.46 8.86 -16.72
N GLU A 18 -17.24 7.60 -17.02
CA GLU A 18 -18.06 6.50 -16.53
C GLU A 18 -17.57 5.93 -15.21
N LYS A 19 -16.24 5.87 -15.05
CA LYS A 19 -15.61 5.26 -13.87
C LYS A 19 -14.30 5.97 -13.50
N ILE A 20 -14.06 6.10 -12.21
CA ILE A 20 -12.78 6.57 -11.64
C ILE A 20 -12.23 5.46 -10.74
N VAL A 21 -10.98 5.05 -10.97
CA VAL A 21 -10.23 4.17 -10.07
C VAL A 21 -9.15 5.00 -9.38
N TYR A 22 -9.26 5.13 -8.06
CA TYR A 22 -8.36 5.95 -7.25
C TYR A 22 -7.45 5.08 -6.37
N ILE A 23 -6.14 5.18 -6.58
CA ILE A 23 -5.15 4.54 -5.73
C ILE A 23 -4.96 5.39 -4.47
N SER A 24 -5.64 5.00 -3.39
CA SER A 24 -5.50 5.57 -2.06
C SER A 24 -4.39 4.86 -1.25
N THR A 25 -4.47 4.91 0.06
CA THR A 25 -3.50 4.25 0.96
C THR A 25 -4.19 3.58 2.14
N SER A 26 -3.70 2.42 2.55
CA SER A 26 -4.10 1.78 3.81
C SER A 26 -3.74 2.62 5.06
N GLY A 27 -2.86 3.62 4.91
CA GLY A 27 -2.53 4.58 5.96
C GLY A 27 -3.72 5.38 6.49
N VAL A 28 -4.85 5.45 5.76
CA VAL A 28 -6.08 6.11 6.24
C VAL A 28 -6.66 5.45 7.50
N TYR A 29 -6.38 4.17 7.74
CA TYR A 29 -6.80 3.50 8.97
C TYR A 29 -6.00 3.92 10.21
N GLY A 30 -4.80 4.47 10.03
CA GLY A 30 -3.89 4.80 11.12
C GLY A 30 -3.29 3.55 11.78
N ASN A 31 -2.90 3.68 13.06
CA ASN A 31 -2.38 2.57 13.83
C ASN A 31 -3.52 1.76 14.45
N CYS A 32 -3.67 0.51 14.03
CA CYS A 32 -4.67 -0.44 14.54
C CYS A 32 -4.04 -1.48 15.48
N GLN A 33 -2.82 -1.26 15.98
CA GLN A 33 -2.11 -2.13 16.92
C GLN A 33 -2.03 -3.60 16.44
N GLY A 34 -1.82 -3.80 15.13
CA GLY A 34 -1.75 -5.13 14.52
C GLY A 34 -3.10 -5.83 14.31
N ALA A 35 -4.22 -5.18 14.59
CA ALA A 35 -5.54 -5.76 14.33
C ALA A 35 -5.76 -6.02 12.84
N LEU A 36 -6.56 -7.05 12.53
CA LEU A 36 -7.06 -7.30 11.18
C LEU A 36 -8.17 -6.28 10.87
N VAL A 37 -8.02 -5.55 9.77
CA VAL A 37 -8.93 -4.48 9.36
C VAL A 37 -9.52 -4.75 7.99
N ASP A 38 -10.83 -4.66 7.88
CA ASP A 38 -11.56 -4.65 6.60
C ASP A 38 -11.96 -3.22 6.21
N GLU A 39 -12.68 -3.07 5.10
CA GLU A 39 -13.06 -1.77 4.56
C GLU A 39 -14.11 -1.03 5.41
N ARG A 40 -14.78 -1.71 6.34
CA ARG A 40 -15.75 -1.14 7.30
C ARG A 40 -15.05 -0.52 8.50
N GLN A 41 -13.75 -0.82 8.69
CA GLN A 41 -12.96 -0.24 9.77
C GLN A 41 -13.00 1.29 9.72
N LYS A 42 -13.33 1.92 10.84
CA LYS A 42 -13.31 3.39 10.96
C LYS A 42 -11.89 3.90 10.66
N VAL A 43 -11.81 4.86 9.76
CA VAL A 43 -10.55 5.52 9.40
C VAL A 43 -10.10 6.48 10.50
N ASN A 44 -8.77 6.52 10.75
CA ASN A 44 -8.15 7.42 11.72
C ASN A 44 -6.75 7.83 11.20
N PRO A 45 -6.69 8.65 10.13
CA PRO A 45 -5.43 9.04 9.52
C PRO A 45 -4.58 9.90 10.45
N LEU A 46 -3.40 9.43 10.83
CA LEU A 46 -2.51 10.11 11.77
C LEU A 46 -1.53 11.04 11.05
N THR A 47 -0.96 10.60 9.94
CA THR A 47 0.04 11.38 9.18
C THR A 47 -0.63 12.38 8.22
N ASP A 48 0.06 13.48 7.91
CA ASP A 48 -0.44 14.47 6.94
C ASP A 48 -0.69 13.87 5.56
N ARG A 49 0.14 12.88 5.18
CA ARG A 49 -0.06 12.12 3.94
C ARG A 49 -1.38 11.35 3.96
N ALA A 50 -1.66 10.64 5.06
CA ALA A 50 -2.89 9.87 5.21
C ALA A 50 -4.12 10.79 5.28
N LYS A 51 -4.02 11.92 5.99
CA LYS A 51 -5.07 12.94 6.07
C LYS A 51 -5.40 13.51 4.68
N ARG A 52 -4.38 13.83 3.86
CA ARG A 52 -4.59 14.28 2.48
C ARG A 52 -5.27 13.21 1.62
N ARG A 53 -4.85 11.94 1.76
CA ARG A 53 -5.48 10.83 1.02
C ARG A 53 -6.94 10.62 1.43
N MET A 54 -7.25 10.73 2.72
CA MET A 54 -8.63 10.66 3.21
C MET A 54 -9.49 11.83 2.68
N ASP A 55 -8.95 13.03 2.67
CA ASP A 55 -9.64 14.19 2.07
C ASP A 55 -9.86 13.99 0.55
N ALA A 56 -8.91 13.36 -0.15
CA ALA A 56 -9.07 13.00 -1.56
C ALA A 56 -10.19 11.96 -1.77
N GLU A 57 -10.24 10.91 -0.94
CA GLU A 57 -11.34 9.93 -0.96
C GLU A 57 -12.69 10.64 -0.79
N ASN A 58 -12.82 11.52 0.19
CA ASN A 58 -14.05 12.26 0.46
C ASN A 58 -14.47 13.18 -0.71
N GLN A 59 -13.52 13.90 -1.31
CA GLN A 59 -13.80 14.78 -2.45
C GLN A 59 -14.29 13.98 -3.68
N LEU A 60 -13.61 12.86 -3.98
CA LEU A 60 -13.99 11.99 -5.10
C LEU A 60 -15.34 11.32 -4.85
N THR A 61 -15.58 10.80 -3.65
CA THR A 61 -16.88 10.19 -3.29
C THR A 61 -18.00 11.20 -3.50
N LYS A 62 -17.90 12.40 -2.93
CA LYS A 62 -18.92 13.43 -3.08
C LYS A 62 -19.16 13.81 -4.54
N TYR A 63 -18.09 13.95 -5.33
CA TYR A 63 -18.20 14.29 -6.75
C TYR A 63 -18.88 13.15 -7.53
N CYS A 64 -18.43 11.92 -7.35
CA CYS A 64 -18.96 10.77 -8.08
C CYS A 64 -20.42 10.45 -7.71
N GLU A 65 -20.82 10.62 -6.43
CA GLU A 65 -22.21 10.51 -6.01
C GLU A 65 -23.11 11.55 -6.70
N THR A 66 -22.62 12.81 -6.80
CA THR A 66 -23.36 13.91 -7.44
C THR A 66 -23.53 13.68 -8.95
N GLU A 67 -22.46 13.28 -9.63
CA GLU A 67 -22.42 13.10 -11.09
C GLU A 67 -22.82 11.69 -11.54
N LYS A 68 -23.13 10.78 -10.59
CA LYS A 68 -23.47 9.37 -10.84
C LYS A 68 -22.37 8.60 -11.58
N ILE A 69 -21.12 8.88 -11.24
CA ILE A 69 -19.93 8.23 -11.77
C ILE A 69 -19.53 7.07 -10.86
N ASN A 70 -19.15 5.92 -11.41
CA ASN A 70 -18.63 4.82 -10.63
C ASN A 70 -17.25 5.17 -10.06
N LEU A 71 -17.03 4.92 -8.76
CA LEU A 71 -15.76 5.17 -8.08
C LEU A 71 -15.26 3.91 -7.38
N VAL A 72 -14.04 3.51 -7.70
CA VAL A 72 -13.33 2.45 -6.98
C VAL A 72 -12.15 3.07 -6.23
N ILE A 73 -12.15 2.95 -4.91
CA ILE A 73 -11.05 3.42 -4.04
C ILE A 73 -10.23 2.21 -3.61
N LEU A 74 -8.99 2.15 -4.07
CA LEU A 74 -8.04 1.08 -3.75
C LEU A 74 -7.14 1.53 -2.58
N ARG A 75 -7.42 1.06 -1.35
CA ARG A 75 -6.59 1.34 -0.17
C ARG A 75 -5.35 0.46 -0.19
N THR A 76 -4.31 0.99 -0.83
CA THR A 76 -3.08 0.28 -1.17
C THR A 76 -2.05 0.36 -0.06
N PRO A 77 -1.35 -0.75 0.27
CA PRO A 77 -0.29 -0.80 1.27
C PRO A 77 1.07 -0.35 0.73
N GLY A 78 2.16 -0.91 1.27
CA GLY A 78 3.51 -0.76 0.73
C GLY A 78 3.61 -1.38 -0.67
N ILE A 79 4.08 -0.60 -1.64
CA ILE A 79 4.29 -1.07 -3.01
C ILE A 79 5.77 -1.39 -3.17
N TYR A 80 6.08 -2.62 -3.58
CA TYR A 80 7.45 -3.01 -3.94
C TYR A 80 7.55 -3.40 -5.42
N GLY A 81 8.76 -3.52 -5.93
CA GLY A 81 9.04 -3.81 -7.33
C GLY A 81 10.39 -3.23 -7.75
N LYS A 82 10.68 -3.23 -9.04
CA LYS A 82 11.89 -2.59 -9.59
C LYS A 82 12.00 -1.14 -9.07
N GLU A 83 13.21 -0.72 -8.71
CA GLU A 83 13.53 0.61 -8.14
C GLU A 83 12.86 0.95 -6.79
N ARG A 84 12.10 0.01 -6.20
CA ARG A 84 11.41 0.20 -4.91
C ARG A 84 11.88 -0.76 -3.82
N LEU A 85 12.79 -1.67 -4.15
CA LEU A 85 13.45 -2.51 -3.17
C LEU A 85 14.45 -1.68 -2.35
N PRO A 86 14.73 -2.04 -1.09
CA PRO A 86 15.65 -1.32 -0.22
C PRO A 86 17.13 -1.56 -0.54
N ILE A 87 17.50 -1.76 -1.81
CA ILE A 87 18.85 -2.16 -2.24
C ILE A 87 19.92 -1.22 -1.68
N LYS A 88 19.72 0.11 -1.87
CA LYS A 88 20.69 1.09 -1.36
C LYS A 88 20.92 0.94 0.15
N ARG A 89 19.88 0.77 0.94
CA ARG A 89 19.99 0.61 2.40
C ARG A 89 20.71 -0.68 2.79
N ILE A 90 20.55 -1.74 1.97
CA ILE A 90 21.25 -3.01 2.16
C ILE A 90 22.74 -2.84 1.88
N VAL A 91 23.09 -2.19 0.77
CA VAL A 91 24.49 -1.91 0.39
C VAL A 91 25.17 -0.97 1.41
N ASP A 92 24.44 0.02 1.91
CA ASP A 92 24.92 0.96 2.94
C ASP A 92 24.93 0.34 4.36
N GLU A 93 24.60 -0.96 4.50
CA GLU A 93 24.53 -1.70 5.78
C GLU A 93 23.68 -1.00 6.85
N GLU A 94 22.62 -0.28 6.43
CA GLU A 94 21.72 0.40 7.35
C GLU A 94 21.08 -0.57 8.36
N PRO A 95 20.93 -0.17 9.63
CA PRO A 95 20.37 -1.04 10.65
C PRO A 95 18.90 -1.36 10.39
N VAL A 96 18.49 -2.54 10.89
CA VAL A 96 17.12 -3.08 10.80
C VAL A 96 16.59 -3.31 12.22
N ILE A 97 15.30 -3.07 12.44
CA ILE A 97 14.67 -3.36 13.73
C ILE A 97 14.69 -4.87 13.97
N ARG A 98 14.94 -5.30 15.20
CA ARG A 98 14.88 -6.72 15.61
C ARG A 98 13.52 -7.32 15.29
N LYS A 99 13.45 -8.63 14.98
CA LYS A 99 12.20 -9.31 14.60
C LYS A 99 11.11 -9.17 15.64
N GLU A 100 11.48 -9.28 16.91
CA GLU A 100 10.56 -9.27 18.05
C GLU A 100 9.87 -7.91 18.23
N GLU A 101 10.49 -6.84 17.74
CA GLU A 101 9.98 -5.47 17.81
C GLU A 101 9.47 -4.96 16.45
N SER A 102 9.67 -5.75 15.41
CA SER A 102 9.25 -5.39 14.05
C SER A 102 7.75 -5.57 13.87
N ARG A 103 7.11 -4.58 13.29
CA ARG A 103 5.66 -4.55 13.11
C ARG A 103 5.24 -5.13 11.77
N VAL A 104 4.04 -5.71 11.75
CA VAL A 104 3.44 -6.22 10.53
C VAL A 104 3.31 -5.10 9.51
N THR A 105 3.74 -5.39 8.30
CA THR A 105 3.54 -4.58 7.10
C THR A 105 2.73 -5.38 6.08
N ASN A 106 1.98 -4.68 5.25
CA ASN A 106 1.28 -5.29 4.12
C ASN A 106 1.95 -4.79 2.85
N LEU A 107 2.04 -5.63 1.85
CA LEU A 107 2.72 -5.32 0.61
C LEU A 107 1.87 -5.67 -0.61
N ILE A 108 2.27 -5.12 -1.75
CA ILE A 108 1.81 -5.55 -3.07
C ILE A 108 2.92 -5.29 -4.08
N HIS A 109 3.13 -6.21 -5.00
CA HIS A 109 4.02 -6.00 -6.13
C HIS A 109 3.42 -4.95 -7.09
N VAL A 110 4.26 -4.09 -7.67
CA VAL A 110 3.79 -3.00 -8.54
C VAL A 110 2.99 -3.49 -9.75
N GLU A 111 3.40 -4.63 -10.35
CA GLU A 111 2.64 -5.23 -11.46
C GLU A 111 1.29 -5.79 -11.01
N ASP A 112 1.20 -6.36 -9.81
CA ASP A 112 -0.06 -6.84 -9.27
C ASP A 112 -1.00 -5.69 -8.96
N LEU A 113 -0.48 -4.57 -8.44
CA LEU A 113 -1.27 -3.36 -8.31
C LEU A 113 -1.82 -2.88 -9.66
N ALA A 114 -1.01 -2.93 -10.73
CA ALA A 114 -1.48 -2.59 -12.07
C ALA A 114 -2.60 -3.54 -12.54
N ARG A 115 -2.48 -4.86 -12.29
CA ARG A 115 -3.55 -5.85 -12.59
C ARG A 115 -4.82 -5.57 -11.78
N VAL A 116 -4.68 -5.23 -10.50
CA VAL A 116 -5.83 -4.83 -9.65
C VAL A 116 -6.53 -3.61 -10.23
N VAL A 117 -5.78 -2.58 -10.65
CA VAL A 117 -6.34 -1.37 -11.27
C VAL A 117 -7.10 -1.71 -12.55
N LEU A 118 -6.50 -2.48 -13.46
CA LEU A 118 -7.16 -2.92 -14.70
C LEU A 118 -8.41 -3.72 -14.40
N SER A 119 -8.33 -4.71 -13.51
CA SER A 119 -9.48 -5.52 -13.10
C SER A 119 -10.60 -4.68 -12.49
N ALA A 120 -10.27 -3.65 -11.70
CA ALA A 120 -11.26 -2.73 -11.13
C ALA A 120 -11.89 -1.84 -12.22
N THR A 121 -11.14 -1.47 -13.24
CA THR A 121 -11.65 -0.68 -14.37
C THR A 121 -12.67 -1.47 -15.18
N ASP A 122 -12.38 -2.74 -15.47
CA ASP A 122 -13.17 -3.59 -16.34
C ASP A 122 -14.34 -4.30 -15.62
N ASN A 123 -14.41 -4.20 -14.28
CA ASN A 123 -15.42 -4.91 -13.49
C ASN A 123 -16.69 -4.08 -13.31
N ASP A 124 -17.74 -4.41 -14.08
CA ASP A 124 -19.04 -3.73 -14.02
C ASP A 124 -19.95 -4.23 -12.87
N LYS A 125 -19.50 -5.24 -12.10
CA LYS A 125 -20.26 -5.78 -10.96
C LYS A 125 -19.95 -5.05 -9.64
N LEU A 126 -19.05 -4.06 -9.66
CA LEU A 126 -18.74 -3.26 -8.49
C LEU A 126 -19.87 -2.29 -8.17
N SER A 127 -20.03 -1.97 -6.89
CA SER A 127 -20.97 -0.93 -6.46
C SER A 127 -20.56 0.43 -7.02
N MET A 128 -21.51 1.37 -7.14
CA MET A 128 -21.24 2.72 -7.64
C MET A 128 -20.09 3.39 -6.87
N ILE A 129 -20.05 3.26 -5.55
CA ILE A 129 -18.91 3.65 -4.73
C ILE A 129 -18.37 2.37 -4.07
N GLU A 130 -17.18 1.96 -4.44
CA GLU A 130 -16.56 0.73 -3.95
C GLU A 130 -15.21 1.03 -3.31
N ILE A 131 -15.03 0.58 -2.07
CA ILE A 131 -13.74 0.65 -1.36
C ILE A 131 -13.19 -0.76 -1.24
N ILE A 132 -11.90 -0.93 -1.55
CA ILE A 132 -11.25 -2.24 -1.57
C ILE A 132 -9.86 -2.11 -0.92
N ASN A 133 -9.60 -2.95 0.08
CA ASN A 133 -8.25 -3.15 0.61
C ASN A 133 -7.44 -3.98 -0.39
N VAL A 134 -6.26 -3.47 -0.74
CA VAL A 134 -5.38 -4.10 -1.71
C VAL A 134 -4.16 -4.69 -1.00
N GLY A 135 -3.67 -5.83 -1.44
CA GLY A 135 -2.46 -6.49 -0.92
C GLY A 135 -2.25 -7.88 -1.51
N ASP A 136 -1.07 -8.42 -1.35
CA ASP A 136 -0.73 -9.77 -1.83
C ASP A 136 -1.31 -10.90 -0.95
N GLY A 137 -1.86 -10.54 0.21
CA GLY A 137 -2.41 -11.48 1.20
C GLY A 137 -1.38 -11.97 2.22
N ASN A 138 -0.11 -11.59 2.10
CA ASN A 138 0.93 -11.96 3.06
C ASN A 138 0.91 -11.02 4.28
N LEU A 139 1.13 -11.62 5.46
CA LEU A 139 1.28 -10.91 6.72
C LEU A 139 2.72 -11.09 7.21
N ILE A 140 3.58 -10.19 6.79
CA ILE A 140 5.01 -10.19 7.15
C ILE A 140 5.36 -8.93 7.92
N THR A 141 6.51 -8.93 8.59
CA THR A 141 7.06 -7.73 9.21
C THR A 141 7.96 -6.95 8.25
N SER A 142 8.24 -5.69 8.59
CA SER A 142 9.19 -4.89 7.79
C SER A 142 10.60 -5.48 7.79
N THR A 143 10.98 -6.18 8.87
CA THR A 143 12.27 -6.86 8.99
C THR A 143 12.31 -8.11 8.10
N GLU A 144 11.25 -8.94 8.11
CA GLU A 144 11.17 -10.11 7.23
C GLU A 144 11.21 -9.72 5.74
N PHE A 145 10.55 -8.61 5.36
CA PHE A 145 10.69 -8.09 4.01
C PHE A 145 12.14 -7.77 3.66
N TYR A 146 12.84 -7.03 4.55
CA TYR A 146 14.23 -6.65 4.34
C TYR A 146 15.17 -7.87 4.27
N GLU A 147 15.00 -8.84 5.19
CA GLU A 147 15.75 -10.10 5.19
C GLU A 147 15.53 -10.93 3.92
N THR A 148 14.28 -10.95 3.41
CA THR A 148 13.99 -11.68 2.17
C THR A 148 14.71 -11.03 0.98
N VAL A 149 14.77 -9.68 0.92
CA VAL A 149 15.55 -9.00 -0.11
C VAL A 149 17.04 -9.31 0.04
N CYS A 150 17.59 -9.27 1.26
CA CYS A 150 18.99 -9.66 1.53
C CYS A 150 19.27 -11.09 1.09
N LYS A 151 18.38 -12.03 1.40
CA LYS A 151 18.48 -13.44 0.99
C LYS A 151 18.59 -13.58 -0.53
N VAL A 152 17.72 -12.89 -1.28
CA VAL A 152 17.74 -12.92 -2.76
C VAL A 152 19.02 -12.29 -3.31
N MET A 153 19.55 -11.27 -2.65
CA MET A 153 20.83 -10.64 -3.00
C MET A 153 22.06 -11.50 -2.62
N GLY A 154 21.88 -12.60 -1.88
CA GLY A 154 23.00 -13.41 -1.37
C GLY A 154 23.80 -12.73 -0.25
N VAL A 155 23.22 -11.75 0.45
CA VAL A 155 23.86 -11.03 1.58
C VAL A 155 23.13 -11.29 2.89
N LYS A 156 23.78 -11.04 4.02
CA LYS A 156 23.20 -11.19 5.36
C LYS A 156 22.94 -9.83 5.99
N VAL A 157 21.92 -9.78 6.83
CA VAL A 157 21.70 -8.61 7.71
C VAL A 157 22.65 -8.76 8.90
N ASN A 158 23.51 -7.79 9.12
CA ASN A 158 24.53 -7.82 10.17
C ASN A 158 24.21 -6.86 11.34
N ASN A 159 23.28 -5.92 11.15
CA ASN A 159 23.04 -4.86 12.11
C ASN A 159 21.55 -4.81 12.50
N TYR A 160 21.24 -5.39 13.67
CA TYR A 160 19.90 -5.34 14.25
C TYR A 160 19.89 -4.40 15.46
N ILE A 161 18.91 -3.51 15.49
CA ILE A 161 18.71 -2.53 16.56
C ILE A 161 17.32 -2.67 17.18
N THR A 162 17.16 -2.17 18.39
CA THR A 162 15.86 -2.02 19.05
C THR A 162 15.04 -0.91 18.39
N TYR A 163 13.74 -0.87 18.67
CA TYR A 163 12.88 0.23 18.23
C TYR A 163 13.26 1.56 18.88
N GLU A 164 13.76 1.53 20.12
CA GLU A 164 14.23 2.73 20.82
C GLU A 164 15.49 3.30 20.15
N GLU A 165 16.50 2.46 19.85
CA GLU A 165 17.68 2.88 19.09
C GLU A 165 17.31 3.42 17.71
N ALA A 166 16.30 2.82 17.07
CA ALA A 166 15.81 3.30 15.78
C ALA A 166 15.22 4.72 15.83
N LYS A 167 14.65 5.14 16.96
CA LYS A 167 14.14 6.51 17.13
C LYS A 167 15.25 7.57 17.06
N GLU A 168 16.45 7.23 17.50
CA GLU A 168 17.61 8.14 17.48
C GLU A 168 18.27 8.20 16.08
N ILE A 169 18.16 7.11 15.29
CA ILE A 169 18.91 6.96 14.05
C ILE A 169 18.03 7.27 12.83
N PHE A 170 16.75 6.82 12.85
CA PHE A 170 15.90 6.90 11.68
C PHE A 170 15.21 8.25 11.54
N THR A 171 15.02 8.68 10.30
CA THR A 171 14.24 9.89 10.01
C THR A 171 12.79 9.74 10.49
N ASN A 172 12.15 10.84 10.87
CA ASN A 172 10.73 10.89 11.25
C ASN A 172 9.83 10.25 10.19
N LYS A 173 10.16 10.41 8.92
CA LYS A 173 9.44 9.78 7.81
C LYS A 173 9.53 8.26 7.88
N ARG A 174 10.72 7.69 8.12
CA ARG A 174 10.91 6.23 8.26
C ARG A 174 10.18 5.70 9.50
N LEU A 175 10.33 6.37 10.64
CA LEU A 175 9.64 6.03 11.88
C LEU A 175 8.13 6.02 11.73
N SER A 176 7.55 7.00 11.01
CA SER A 176 6.11 7.06 10.79
C SER A 176 5.55 5.86 10.01
N PHE A 177 6.36 5.22 9.17
CA PHE A 177 5.97 3.96 8.51
C PHE A 177 6.07 2.75 9.45
N LEU A 178 7.06 2.75 10.35
CA LEU A 178 7.32 1.65 11.26
C LEU A 178 6.44 1.72 12.52
N SER A 179 5.87 2.88 12.86
CA SER A 179 5.04 3.07 14.05
C SER A 179 3.59 2.63 13.89
N GLU A 180 3.07 2.57 12.66
CA GLU A 180 1.70 2.11 12.39
C GLU A 180 1.71 0.60 12.11
N SER A 181 0.80 -0.13 12.77
CA SER A 181 0.65 -1.57 12.54
C SER A 181 -0.82 -1.92 12.33
N ARG A 182 -1.08 -2.65 11.27
CA ARG A 182 -2.39 -3.21 10.89
C ARG A 182 -2.20 -4.39 9.96
N ARG A 183 -3.13 -5.32 9.98
CA ARG A 183 -3.22 -6.42 9.03
C ARG A 183 -4.41 -6.15 8.12
N LEU A 184 -4.21 -6.06 6.81
CA LEU A 184 -5.32 -5.83 5.88
C LEU A 184 -6.03 -7.15 5.60
N ASN A 185 -7.35 -7.16 5.78
CA ASN A 185 -8.18 -8.18 5.19
C ASN A 185 -8.37 -7.83 3.70
N THR A 186 -7.92 -8.71 2.81
CA THR A 186 -7.99 -8.56 1.35
C THR A 186 -8.98 -9.53 0.70
N ASP A 187 -9.81 -10.23 1.48
CA ASP A 187 -10.77 -11.21 0.98
C ASP A 187 -11.74 -10.61 -0.03
N LYS A 188 -12.14 -9.34 0.18
CA LYS A 188 -13.00 -8.61 -0.74
C LYS A 188 -12.34 -8.45 -2.11
N MET A 189 -11.06 -8.07 -2.15
CA MET A 189 -10.29 -7.95 -3.39
C MET A 189 -10.23 -9.30 -4.13
N PHE A 190 -9.84 -10.36 -3.44
CA PHE A 190 -9.73 -11.70 -4.05
C PHE A 190 -11.07 -12.22 -4.58
N ARG A 191 -12.18 -11.92 -3.89
CA ARG A 191 -13.52 -12.31 -4.34
C ARG A 191 -13.99 -11.52 -5.56
N LEU A 192 -13.75 -10.21 -5.58
CA LEU A 192 -14.22 -9.33 -6.66
C LEU A 192 -13.31 -9.35 -7.88
N MET A 193 -12.03 -9.63 -7.70
CA MET A 193 -11.00 -9.59 -8.73
C MET A 193 -10.11 -10.85 -8.65
N PRO A 194 -10.68 -12.04 -8.93
CA PRO A 194 -9.91 -13.29 -8.87
C PRO A 194 -8.78 -13.28 -9.89
N GLY A 195 -7.62 -13.82 -9.52
CA GLY A 195 -6.45 -13.94 -10.41
C GLY A 195 -5.63 -12.67 -10.61
N CYS A 196 -5.99 -11.54 -9.98
CA CYS A 196 -5.24 -10.28 -10.12
C CYS A 196 -3.85 -10.29 -9.46
N ILE A 197 -3.57 -11.23 -8.54
CA ILE A 197 -2.28 -11.35 -7.85
C ILE A 197 -1.46 -12.51 -8.44
N LYS A 198 -0.35 -12.18 -9.06
CA LYS A 198 0.64 -13.12 -9.59
C LYS A 198 1.69 -13.47 -8.53
N TYR A 199 2.20 -12.49 -7.82
CA TYR A 199 3.30 -12.63 -6.87
C TYR A 199 2.78 -12.82 -5.44
N ARG A 200 2.14 -13.98 -5.16
CA ARG A 200 1.73 -14.35 -3.80
C ARG A 200 2.92 -14.74 -2.93
N ASN A 201 3.97 -15.28 -3.53
CA ASN A 201 5.23 -15.53 -2.86
C ASN A 201 6.11 -14.30 -2.93
N LEU A 202 6.48 -13.76 -1.77
CA LEU A 202 7.29 -12.55 -1.68
C LEU A 202 8.64 -12.71 -2.37
N GLU A 203 9.32 -13.86 -2.17
CA GLU A 203 10.64 -14.11 -2.75
C GLU A 203 10.58 -14.13 -4.29
N GLU A 204 9.55 -14.74 -4.87
CA GLU A 204 9.32 -14.71 -6.32
C GLU A 204 9.11 -13.29 -6.85
N GLY A 205 8.33 -12.47 -6.14
CA GLY A 205 8.11 -11.07 -6.49
C GLY A 205 9.40 -10.23 -6.41
N ILE A 206 10.25 -10.49 -5.40
CA ILE A 206 11.55 -9.82 -5.27
C ILE A 206 12.49 -10.24 -6.41
N ILE A 207 12.58 -11.55 -6.72
CA ILE A 207 13.38 -12.06 -7.82
C ILE A 207 12.95 -11.42 -9.15
N ALA A 208 11.64 -11.39 -9.41
CA ALA A 208 11.09 -10.73 -10.61
C ALA A 208 11.45 -9.24 -10.68
N SER A 209 11.47 -8.56 -9.52
CA SER A 209 11.85 -7.14 -9.43
C SER A 209 13.32 -6.88 -9.75
N MET A 210 14.20 -7.87 -9.52
CA MET A 210 15.63 -7.78 -9.78
C MET A 210 16.01 -8.24 -11.21
N SER A 211 15.24 -9.19 -11.79
CA SER A 211 15.56 -9.83 -13.06
C SER A 211 15.27 -8.97 -14.30
N LEU A 212 14.72 -7.76 -14.16
CA LEU A 212 14.37 -6.87 -15.26
C LEU A 212 15.58 -6.03 -15.76
N GLU A 213 16.81 -6.45 -15.46
CA GLU A 213 18.05 -5.95 -16.06
C GLU A 213 18.56 -6.95 -17.10
N ALA A 214 17.89 -7.00 -18.26
CA ALA A 214 18.41 -7.63 -19.47
C ALA A 214 17.97 -6.82 -20.67
#